data_e1c108ddfcb4a872f390cdcd02b016e3
#
_entry.id   e1c108ddfcb4a872f390cdcd02b016e3
#
_cell.length_a   1.000
_cell.length_b   1.000
_cell.length_c   1.000
_cell.angle_alpha   90.00
_cell.angle_beta   90.00
_cell.angle_gamma   90.00
#
_symmetry.space_group_name_H-M   'P 1'
#
loop_
_entity.id
_entity.type
_entity.pdbx_description
1 polymer ?
#
loop_
_entity_poly.entity_id
_entity_poly.type
_entity_poly.pdbx_seq_one_letter_code
_entity_poly.pdbx_strand_id
1 'polypeptide(L)'
;PIDFSTAAPIHRHLIEKGVSLYLEEGVTRFRRTEEGITVFLKSGKTIPADMVLLSIGVRPATALAQQAGLGLGETGGIRVDEHLETSVKDIYAVGDAIEYPHPLTGKPWLNYLANPANRQGRIVADNMALGNTTSYEGAIGTSIAKVFDMTVASTGLQPSV
;
A
#
# COMPACT_ATOMS: atom_id res chain seq x y z
N PRO A 1 1.05 0.49 8.40
CA PRO A 1 1.17 1.10 9.74
C PRO A 1 2.08 0.23 10.60
N ILE A 2 2.87 0.86 11.46
CA ILE A 2 3.71 0.24 12.48
C ILE A 2 3.18 0.65 13.84
N ASP A 3 3.34 -0.21 14.85
CA ASP A 3 2.92 0.10 16.21
C ASP A 3 3.79 1.21 16.84
N PHE A 4 3.33 1.75 17.97
CA PHE A 4 4.03 2.85 18.65
C PHE A 4 5.43 2.45 19.13
N SER A 5 5.63 1.21 19.54
CA SER A 5 6.93 0.72 20.03
C SER A 5 7.97 0.72 18.92
N THR A 6 7.56 0.39 17.70
CA THR A 6 8.40 0.45 16.50
C THR A 6 8.53 1.89 15.97
N ALA A 7 7.45 2.69 16.04
CA ALA A 7 7.46 4.07 15.56
C ALA A 7 8.34 5.01 16.41
N ALA A 8 8.36 4.85 17.72
CA ALA A 8 9.08 5.76 18.63
C ALA A 8 10.61 5.86 18.36
N PRO A 9 11.36 4.75 18.16
CA PRO A 9 12.76 4.83 17.74
C PRO A 9 12.96 5.51 16.39
N ILE A 10 12.04 5.29 15.43
CA ILE A 10 12.09 5.92 14.10
C ILE A 10 11.90 7.44 14.21
N HIS A 11 10.90 7.89 15.01
CA HIS A 11 10.66 9.32 15.24
C HIS A 11 11.89 9.99 15.85
N ARG A 12 12.51 9.38 16.85
CA ARG A 12 13.75 9.88 17.45
C ARG A 12 14.85 10.02 16.41
N HIS A 13 15.07 8.96 15.63
CA HIS A 13 16.10 8.95 14.58
C HIS A 13 15.87 10.04 13.52
N LEU A 14 14.62 10.24 13.08
CA LEU A 14 14.26 11.31 12.15
C LEU A 14 14.58 12.70 12.73
N ILE A 15 14.25 12.95 14.00
CA ILE A 15 14.52 14.21 14.67
C ILE A 15 16.03 14.45 14.80
N GLU A 16 16.80 13.42 15.16
CA GLU A 16 18.29 13.48 15.24
C GLU A 16 18.92 13.80 13.87
N LYS A 17 18.28 13.38 12.77
CA LYS A 17 18.68 13.71 11.38
C LYS A 17 18.16 15.08 10.90
N GLY A 18 17.53 15.88 11.75
CA GLY A 18 17.05 17.22 11.43
C GLY A 18 15.67 17.28 10.78
N VAL A 19 14.92 16.17 10.77
CA VAL A 19 13.55 16.14 10.23
C VAL A 19 12.56 16.70 11.25
N SER A 20 11.77 17.70 10.85
CA SER A 20 10.65 18.19 11.66
C SER A 20 9.42 17.32 11.46
N LEU A 21 8.94 16.69 12.53
CA LEU A 21 7.74 15.84 12.51
C LEU A 21 6.51 16.64 12.98
N TYR A 22 5.45 16.57 12.21
CA TYR A 22 4.11 17.11 12.55
C TYR A 22 3.13 15.94 12.54
N LEU A 23 3.06 15.24 13.69
CA LEU A 23 2.18 14.09 13.90
C LEU A 23 0.76 14.57 14.23
N GLU A 24 -0.25 13.75 13.89
CA GLU A 24 -1.68 14.06 14.08
C GLU A 24 -2.13 15.35 13.39
N GLU A 25 -1.37 15.79 12.39
CA GLU A 25 -1.57 17.06 11.71
C GLU A 25 -1.86 16.82 10.22
N GLY A 26 -2.93 17.42 9.73
CA GLY A 26 -3.34 17.30 8.35
C GLY A 26 -2.97 18.53 7.52
N VAL A 27 -2.57 18.33 6.28
CA VAL A 27 -2.40 19.40 5.29
C VAL A 27 -3.76 19.75 4.69
N THR A 28 -4.11 21.03 4.70
CA THR A 28 -5.38 21.53 4.19
C THR A 28 -5.26 22.20 2.83
N ARG A 29 -4.11 22.79 2.53
CA ARG A 29 -3.91 23.55 1.30
C ARG A 29 -2.43 23.75 1.00
N PHE A 30 -2.10 23.90 -0.28
CA PHE A 30 -0.83 24.43 -0.79
C PHE A 30 -1.07 25.76 -1.48
N ARG A 31 -0.15 26.70 -1.35
CA ARG A 31 -0.14 27.96 -2.09
C ARG A 31 1.26 28.22 -2.63
N ARG A 32 1.35 28.44 -3.94
CA ARG A 32 2.59 28.89 -4.57
C ARG A 32 2.81 30.37 -4.26
N THR A 33 4.04 30.73 -3.93
CA THR A 33 4.49 32.11 -3.71
C THR A 33 5.72 32.38 -4.59
N GLU A 34 6.22 33.60 -4.61
CA GLU A 34 7.46 33.94 -5.32
C GLU A 34 8.68 33.21 -4.71
N GLU A 35 8.64 32.93 -3.41
CA GLU A 35 9.72 32.30 -2.64
C GLU A 35 9.59 30.77 -2.56
N GLY A 36 8.60 30.14 -3.19
CA GLY A 36 8.39 28.68 -3.12
C GLY A 36 6.93 28.29 -2.86
N ILE A 37 6.72 27.35 -1.97
CA ILE A 37 5.40 26.80 -1.62
C ILE A 37 5.12 27.01 -0.14
N THR A 38 3.94 27.53 0.20
CA THR A 38 3.44 27.53 1.56
C THR A 38 2.47 26.38 1.77
N VAL A 39 2.76 25.51 2.72
CA VAL A 39 1.91 24.40 3.14
C VAL A 39 1.09 24.85 4.35
N PHE A 40 -0.24 24.70 4.30
CA PHE A 40 -1.17 25.06 5.37
C PHE A 40 -1.63 23.81 6.10
N LEU A 41 -1.50 23.80 7.42
CA LEU A 41 -1.91 22.70 8.29
C LEU A 41 -3.30 22.94 8.89
N LYS A 42 -3.93 21.87 9.37
CA LYS A 42 -5.25 21.92 10.01
C LYS A 42 -5.26 22.79 11.28
N SER A 43 -4.16 22.83 12.02
CA SER A 43 -3.96 23.70 13.19
C SER A 43 -3.90 25.19 12.86
N GLY A 44 -3.83 25.57 11.59
CA GLY A 44 -3.58 26.96 11.14
C GLY A 44 -2.09 27.30 10.97
N LYS A 45 -1.17 26.42 11.39
CA LYS A 45 0.26 26.59 11.15
C LYS A 45 0.59 26.54 9.67
N THR A 46 1.62 27.27 9.26
CA THR A 46 2.15 27.24 7.90
C THR A 46 3.60 26.81 7.89
N ILE A 47 3.99 26.10 6.82
CA ILE A 47 5.36 25.62 6.61
C ILE A 47 5.81 26.08 5.23
N PRO A 48 6.90 26.83 5.10
CA PRO A 48 7.52 27.13 3.81
C PRO A 48 8.24 25.87 3.28
N ALA A 49 8.20 25.66 1.97
CA ALA A 49 8.87 24.56 1.31
C ALA A 49 9.24 24.90 -0.13
N ASP A 50 10.37 24.41 -0.59
CA ASP A 50 10.79 24.50 -1.99
C ASP A 50 10.09 23.43 -2.85
N MET A 51 9.83 22.28 -2.24
CA MET A 51 9.17 21.14 -2.87
C MET A 51 8.24 20.43 -1.88
N VAL A 52 7.15 19.88 -2.39
CA VAL A 52 6.21 19.04 -1.62
C VAL A 52 6.10 17.67 -2.28
N LEU A 53 6.37 16.62 -1.52
CA LEU A 53 6.15 15.23 -1.92
C LEU A 53 4.87 14.71 -1.27
N LEU A 54 3.90 14.31 -2.07
CA LEU A 54 2.67 13.69 -1.59
C LEU A 54 2.87 12.17 -1.48
N SER A 55 2.90 11.66 -0.25
CA SER A 55 2.97 10.23 0.06
C SER A 55 1.81 9.85 0.98
N ILE A 56 0.58 10.01 0.46
CA ILE A 56 -0.68 9.91 1.22
C ILE A 56 -1.41 8.58 1.01
N GLY A 57 -0.69 7.57 0.53
CA GLY A 57 -1.22 6.24 0.22
C GLY A 57 -1.68 6.09 -1.23
N VAL A 58 -2.13 4.89 -1.54
CA VAL A 58 -2.57 4.47 -2.88
C VAL A 58 -3.95 3.82 -2.82
N ARG A 59 -4.61 3.75 -3.96
CA ARG A 59 -5.86 3.01 -4.16
C ARG A 59 -5.73 2.17 -5.43
N PRO A 60 -6.37 1.00 -5.50
CA PRO A 60 -6.34 0.17 -6.69
C PRO A 60 -7.01 0.91 -7.86
N ALA A 61 -6.37 0.89 -9.04
CA ALA A 61 -6.90 1.47 -10.26
C ALA A 61 -7.83 0.47 -10.96
N THR A 62 -9.06 0.33 -10.49
CA THR A 62 -10.02 -0.71 -10.90
C THR A 62 -11.09 -0.25 -11.89
N ALA A 63 -11.02 0.99 -12.37
CA ALA A 63 -12.03 1.55 -13.27
C ALA A 63 -12.21 0.71 -14.57
N LEU A 64 -11.12 0.26 -15.18
CA LEU A 64 -11.17 -0.60 -16.37
C LEU A 64 -11.81 -1.97 -16.07
N ALA A 65 -11.45 -2.59 -14.95
CA ALA A 65 -12.02 -3.85 -14.50
C ALA A 65 -13.54 -3.73 -14.27
N GLN A 66 -13.96 -2.65 -13.62
CA GLN A 66 -15.37 -2.36 -13.38
C GLN A 66 -16.14 -2.14 -14.69
N GLN A 67 -15.58 -1.41 -15.66
CA GLN A 67 -16.19 -1.22 -16.99
C GLN A 67 -16.29 -2.55 -17.77
N ALA A 68 -15.34 -3.46 -17.58
CA ALA A 68 -15.35 -4.79 -18.14
C ALA A 68 -16.28 -5.78 -17.41
N GLY A 69 -16.99 -5.33 -16.36
CA GLY A 69 -17.92 -6.17 -15.59
C GLY A 69 -17.25 -7.13 -14.62
N LEU A 70 -15.96 -6.95 -14.29
CA LEU A 70 -15.29 -7.79 -13.31
C LEU A 70 -15.78 -7.47 -11.89
N GLY A 71 -15.93 -8.50 -11.05
CA GLY A 71 -16.32 -8.36 -9.66
C GLY A 71 -15.24 -7.65 -8.84
N LEU A 72 -15.64 -6.57 -8.15
CA LEU A 72 -14.80 -5.93 -7.14
C LEU A 72 -15.15 -6.45 -5.75
N GLY A 73 -14.16 -6.48 -4.86
CA GLY A 73 -14.34 -6.89 -3.49
C GLY A 73 -14.67 -5.73 -2.55
N GLU A 74 -14.75 -6.03 -1.25
CA GLU A 74 -15.14 -5.06 -0.20
C GLU A 74 -14.11 -3.93 -0.04
N THR A 75 -12.84 -4.20 -0.32
CA THR A 75 -11.75 -3.20 -0.26
C THR A 75 -11.65 -2.34 -1.53
N GLY A 76 -12.45 -2.67 -2.55
CA GLY A 76 -12.44 -2.02 -3.86
C GLY A 76 -11.41 -2.60 -4.84
N GLY A 77 -10.68 -3.66 -4.46
CA GLY A 77 -9.80 -4.42 -5.36
C GLY A 77 -10.56 -5.38 -6.27
N ILE A 78 -9.91 -5.83 -7.34
CA ILE A 78 -10.44 -6.87 -8.22
C ILE A 78 -10.44 -8.19 -7.45
N ARG A 79 -11.61 -8.79 -7.27
CA ARG A 79 -11.73 -10.07 -6.58
C ARG A 79 -11.20 -11.19 -7.45
N VAL A 80 -10.31 -12.02 -6.88
CA VAL A 80 -9.74 -13.20 -7.52
C VAL A 80 -9.91 -14.43 -6.65
N ASP A 81 -9.89 -15.60 -7.28
CA ASP A 81 -9.81 -16.89 -6.60
C ASP A 81 -8.34 -17.27 -6.25
N GLU A 82 -8.14 -18.50 -5.76
CA GLU A 82 -6.81 -19.04 -5.43
C GLU A 82 -5.89 -19.20 -6.63
N HIS A 83 -6.42 -19.22 -7.86
CA HIS A 83 -5.65 -19.28 -9.10
C HIS A 83 -5.38 -17.91 -9.72
N LEU A 84 -5.81 -16.84 -9.04
CA LEU A 84 -5.74 -15.44 -9.50
C LEU A 84 -6.67 -15.17 -10.71
N GLU A 85 -7.67 -16.03 -10.93
CA GLU A 85 -8.72 -15.82 -11.91
C GLU A 85 -9.80 -14.90 -11.34
N THR A 86 -10.35 -14.02 -12.17
CA THR A 86 -11.38 -13.06 -11.76
C THR A 86 -12.77 -13.70 -11.75
N SER A 87 -13.81 -12.90 -11.49
CA SER A 87 -15.20 -13.32 -11.61
C SER A 87 -15.62 -13.70 -13.04
N VAL A 88 -14.80 -13.43 -14.04
CA VAL A 88 -15.03 -13.76 -15.45
C VAL A 88 -13.95 -14.74 -15.89
N LYS A 89 -14.41 -15.90 -16.38
CA LYS A 89 -13.54 -16.99 -16.82
C LYS A 89 -12.50 -16.53 -17.84
N ASP A 90 -11.30 -17.08 -17.73
CA ASP A 90 -10.13 -16.82 -18.59
C ASP A 90 -9.60 -15.37 -18.49
N ILE A 91 -10.05 -14.62 -17.47
CA ILE A 91 -9.51 -13.30 -17.15
C ILE A 91 -8.85 -13.36 -15.77
N TYR A 92 -7.58 -13.01 -15.71
CA TYR A 92 -6.76 -13.05 -14.50
C TYR A 92 -6.37 -11.63 -14.07
N ALA A 93 -6.14 -11.45 -12.77
CA ALA A 93 -5.64 -10.21 -12.22
C ALA A 93 -4.58 -10.45 -11.16
N VAL A 94 -3.57 -9.58 -11.09
CA VAL A 94 -2.43 -9.68 -10.16
C VAL A 94 -1.97 -8.30 -9.69
N GLY A 95 -1.17 -8.27 -8.64
CA GLY A 95 -0.50 -7.09 -8.13
C GLY A 95 -1.39 -6.23 -7.22
N ASP A 96 -1.11 -4.95 -7.19
CA ASP A 96 -1.69 -3.99 -6.25
C ASP A 96 -3.21 -3.80 -6.43
N ALA A 97 -3.75 -4.20 -7.58
CA ALA A 97 -5.15 -4.00 -7.90
C ALA A 97 -6.08 -5.12 -7.41
N ILE A 98 -5.55 -6.25 -6.94
CA ILE A 98 -6.36 -7.40 -6.54
C ILE A 98 -6.71 -7.41 -5.06
N GLU A 99 -7.90 -7.92 -4.76
CA GLU A 99 -8.33 -8.30 -3.42
C GLU A 99 -8.32 -9.81 -3.27
N TYR A 100 -7.68 -10.29 -2.21
CA TYR A 100 -7.66 -11.71 -1.85
C TYR A 100 -7.72 -11.87 -0.31
N PRO A 101 -8.09 -13.06 0.22
CA PRO A 101 -8.13 -13.28 1.66
C PRO A 101 -6.73 -13.16 2.29
N HIS A 102 -6.61 -12.40 3.37
CA HIS A 102 -5.37 -12.36 4.16
C HIS A 102 -5.12 -13.73 4.81
N PRO A 103 -3.94 -14.37 4.62
CA PRO A 103 -3.74 -15.77 5.01
C PRO A 103 -3.91 -16.07 6.51
N LEU A 104 -3.71 -15.07 7.38
CA LEU A 104 -3.85 -15.26 8.83
C LEU A 104 -5.24 -14.93 9.37
N THR A 105 -5.99 -14.03 8.72
CA THR A 105 -7.28 -13.56 9.23
C THR A 105 -8.48 -13.97 8.39
N GLY A 106 -8.24 -14.42 7.17
CA GLY A 106 -9.29 -14.71 6.18
C GLY A 106 -10.07 -13.47 5.68
N LYS A 107 -9.74 -12.27 6.18
CA LYS A 107 -10.44 -11.05 5.80
C LYS A 107 -9.99 -10.55 4.42
N PRO A 108 -10.88 -9.91 3.63
CA PRO A 108 -10.50 -9.26 2.38
C PRO A 108 -9.36 -8.27 2.59
N TRP A 109 -8.35 -8.32 1.72
CA TRP A 109 -7.13 -7.54 1.88
C TRP A 109 -6.52 -7.10 0.55
N LEU A 110 -5.93 -5.88 0.57
CA LEU A 110 -5.11 -5.33 -0.50
C LEU A 110 -3.65 -5.29 -0.04
N ASN A 111 -2.73 -5.72 -0.88
CA ASN A 111 -1.31 -5.76 -0.55
C ASN A 111 -0.47 -5.05 -1.63
N TYR A 112 -0.07 -3.82 -1.35
CA TYR A 112 0.68 -2.95 -2.26
C TYR A 112 2.19 -3.20 -2.15
N LEU A 113 2.64 -4.43 -2.42
CA LEU A 113 4.04 -4.84 -2.34
C LEU A 113 4.51 -5.52 -3.63
N ALA A 114 5.66 -5.08 -4.13
CA ALA A 114 6.24 -5.59 -5.40
C ALA A 114 6.56 -7.09 -5.36
N ASN A 115 7.00 -7.62 -4.22
CA ASN A 115 7.38 -9.03 -4.10
C ASN A 115 6.18 -9.99 -4.25
N PRO A 116 5.04 -9.79 -3.55
CA PRO A 116 3.81 -10.53 -3.84
C PRO A 116 3.35 -10.41 -5.29
N ALA A 117 3.34 -9.18 -5.85
CA ALA A 117 2.95 -8.96 -7.24
C ALA A 117 3.80 -9.75 -8.24
N ASN A 118 5.12 -9.80 -8.03
CA ASN A 118 6.04 -10.59 -8.86
C ASN A 118 5.77 -12.10 -8.77
N ARG A 119 5.50 -12.61 -7.55
CA ARG A 119 5.14 -14.02 -7.35
C ARG A 119 3.81 -14.36 -8.02
N GLN A 120 2.81 -13.50 -7.86
CA GLN A 120 1.50 -13.63 -8.50
C GLN A 120 1.62 -13.67 -10.03
N GLY A 121 2.47 -12.80 -10.62
CA GLY A 121 2.71 -12.79 -12.06
C GLY A 121 3.25 -14.10 -12.60
N ARG A 122 4.11 -14.80 -11.85
CA ARG A 122 4.61 -16.13 -12.24
C ARG A 122 3.53 -17.19 -12.14
N ILE A 123 2.77 -17.20 -11.03
CA ILE A 123 1.66 -18.16 -10.82
C ILE A 123 0.60 -18.00 -11.92
N VAL A 124 0.23 -16.76 -12.23
CA VAL A 124 -0.80 -16.54 -13.26
C VAL A 124 -0.32 -16.93 -14.64
N ALA A 125 0.98 -16.73 -14.95
CA ALA A 125 1.53 -17.18 -16.23
C ALA A 125 1.43 -18.71 -16.38
N ASP A 126 1.74 -19.47 -15.33
CA ASP A 126 1.58 -20.92 -15.31
C ASP A 126 0.10 -21.31 -15.43
N ASN A 127 -0.80 -20.66 -14.71
CA ASN A 127 -2.24 -20.95 -14.75
C ASN A 127 -2.85 -20.66 -16.11
N MET A 128 -2.48 -19.56 -16.76
CA MET A 128 -2.92 -19.24 -18.13
C MET A 128 -2.42 -20.25 -19.17
N ALA A 129 -1.21 -20.78 -18.99
CA ALA A 129 -0.60 -21.71 -19.95
C ALA A 129 -1.00 -23.17 -19.72
N LEU A 130 -1.21 -23.59 -18.47
CA LEU A 130 -1.37 -24.99 -18.05
C LEU A 130 -2.75 -25.29 -17.47
N GLY A 131 -3.61 -24.27 -17.29
CA GLY A 131 -5.00 -24.45 -16.83
C GLY A 131 -5.14 -24.56 -15.31
N ASN A 132 -4.96 -23.44 -14.57
CA ASN A 132 -5.24 -23.32 -13.12
C ASN A 132 -4.62 -24.43 -12.24
N THR A 133 -3.34 -24.72 -12.46
CA THR A 133 -2.62 -25.80 -11.75
C THR A 133 -1.93 -25.35 -10.47
N THR A 134 -1.77 -24.03 -10.28
CA THR A 134 -1.00 -23.47 -9.15
C THR A 134 -1.85 -22.51 -8.35
N SER A 135 -1.91 -22.70 -7.03
CA SER A 135 -2.62 -21.81 -6.11
C SER A 135 -1.72 -20.75 -5.51
N TYR A 136 -2.26 -19.55 -5.31
CA TYR A 136 -1.64 -18.46 -4.59
C TYR A 136 -2.15 -18.45 -3.13
N GLU A 137 -1.30 -18.80 -2.19
CA GLU A 137 -1.64 -18.88 -0.77
C GLU A 137 -1.66 -17.53 -0.05
N GLY A 138 -1.46 -16.41 -0.79
CA GLY A 138 -1.40 -15.08 -0.23
C GLY A 138 -0.01 -14.65 0.25
N ALA A 139 0.02 -13.54 0.95
CA ALA A 139 1.23 -12.96 1.58
C ALA A 139 0.85 -12.27 2.88
N ILE A 140 1.78 -12.18 3.82
CA ILE A 140 1.55 -11.63 5.18
C ILE A 140 2.02 -10.18 5.36
N GLY A 141 2.33 -9.48 4.27
CA GLY A 141 2.67 -8.06 4.33
C GLY A 141 4.07 -7.76 4.86
N THR A 142 5.06 -8.61 4.55
CA THR A 142 6.45 -8.36 4.92
C THR A 142 7.02 -7.19 4.15
N SER A 143 7.55 -6.20 4.86
CA SER A 143 8.17 -5.01 4.29
C SER A 143 9.47 -4.66 5.01
N ILE A 144 10.38 -4.01 4.27
CA ILE A 144 11.63 -3.47 4.80
C ILE A 144 11.90 -2.11 4.16
N ALA A 145 12.32 -1.16 4.97
CA ALA A 145 12.69 0.17 4.51
C ALA A 145 13.95 0.65 5.22
N LYS A 146 14.75 1.45 4.55
CA LYS A 146 15.88 2.15 5.13
C LYS A 146 15.51 3.62 5.37
N VAL A 147 15.62 4.06 6.63
CA VAL A 147 15.37 5.43 7.07
C VAL A 147 16.71 6.01 7.49
N PHE A 148 17.36 6.77 6.62
CA PHE A 148 18.79 7.15 6.73
C PHE A 148 19.69 5.91 6.89
N ASP A 149 20.32 5.74 8.05
CA ASP A 149 21.18 4.62 8.42
C ASP A 149 20.47 3.54 9.26
N MET A 150 19.19 3.78 9.64
CA MET A 150 18.34 2.81 10.34
C MET A 150 17.59 1.93 9.36
N THR A 151 17.63 0.60 9.55
CA THR A 151 16.80 -0.34 8.81
C THR A 151 15.59 -0.71 9.65
N VAL A 152 14.40 -0.59 9.06
CA VAL A 152 13.12 -0.93 9.69
C VAL A 152 12.46 -2.05 8.88
N ALA A 153 12.10 -3.13 9.52
CA ALA A 153 11.38 -4.25 8.89
C ALA A 153 10.14 -4.62 9.72
N SER A 154 9.09 -5.02 9.03
CA SER A 154 7.86 -5.51 9.66
C SER A 154 7.28 -6.68 8.89
N THR A 155 6.57 -7.58 9.57
CA THR A 155 5.88 -8.71 8.96
C THR A 155 4.68 -9.12 9.79
N GLY A 156 3.67 -9.68 9.14
CA GLY A 156 2.48 -10.24 9.79
C GLY A 156 1.54 -9.18 10.36
N LEU A 157 0.73 -9.62 11.33
CA LEU A 157 -0.25 -8.78 12.01
C LEU A 157 0.45 -7.94 13.08
N GLN A 158 0.07 -6.67 13.14
CA GLN A 158 0.48 -5.79 14.22
C GLN A 158 -0.54 -5.80 15.35
N PRO A 159 -0.13 -5.64 16.61
CA PRO A 159 -1.08 -5.46 17.69
C PRO A 159 -2.01 -4.30 17.36
N SER A 160 -3.33 -4.53 17.44
CA SER A 160 -4.30 -3.44 17.42
C SER A 160 -4.14 -2.65 18.71
N VAL A 161 -3.85 -1.36 18.60
CA VAL A 161 -3.92 -0.42 19.72
C VAL A 161 -5.38 -0.12 20.01
#